data_6520449ed9d9e4016571e04596de65d1
#
_entry.id   6520449ed9d9e4016571e04596de65d1
#
_cell.length_a   1.000
_cell.length_b   1.000
_cell.length_c   1.000
_cell.angle_alpha   90.00
_cell.angle_beta   90.00
_cell.angle_gamma   90.00
#
_symmetry.space_group_name_H-M   'P 1'
#
loop_
_entity.id
_entity.type
_entity.pdbx_description
1 polymer ?
#
loop_
_entity_poly.entity_id
_entity_poly.type
_entity_poly.pdbx_seq_one_letter_code
_entity_poly.pdbx_strand_id
1 'polypeptide(L)'
;MEGLVGLYEAFSKEGTFLDIEKECHYIKCLMNFWEKEIKEYPTLFFDMVERIDISHQQNVFEVPSYREVYYNFAYYLMKIRAFFPEQKDFLGMVVENICAEVWQVEISIKDFNSYTKLIKREAVNIPEYNLLFWGCWIIERLWERCSDVLTIFFDTEKVECLRDILDYLWQVIDENSLWNKEKMQQYYEVLQGIDKTILDEIDFEEKAIYELLRALEVLLQYCIRKERGFESTIWQAVIDVIDAKMQMEGKDIHTSEGFADEELQYEMECLHYILYFSQGFKKDSYDKQLFSKGRRIHLSKGKALKIAKAYQEQYFPKLVGEEVFSHIQLSPRFGVEGDIAWIITGAHNFLGDVWEQWYVISDITEEVDNVFDKFGNRYYPHKENLNKR
;
A
#
# COMPACT_ATOMS: atom_id res chain seq x y z
N MET A 1 -26.45 -24.46 -3.10
CA MET A 1 -25.27 -25.33 -3.23
C MET A 1 -25.01 -25.93 -1.86
N GLU A 2 -24.92 -27.25 -1.78
CA GLU A 2 -24.95 -27.99 -0.52
C GLU A 2 -23.54 -28.02 0.13
N GLY A 3 -23.21 -26.96 0.90
CA GLY A 3 -22.02 -26.96 1.75
C GLY A 3 -20.66 -26.95 1.06
N LEU A 4 -19.58 -26.86 1.86
CA LEU A 4 -18.20 -26.81 1.40
C LEU A 4 -17.78 -28.09 0.65
N VAL A 5 -18.27 -29.26 1.08
CA VAL A 5 -18.00 -30.56 0.43
C VAL A 5 -18.53 -30.58 -1.00
N GLY A 6 -19.78 -30.14 -1.22
CA GLY A 6 -20.35 -30.11 -2.56
C GLY A 6 -19.65 -29.10 -3.48
N LEU A 7 -19.17 -27.97 -2.94
CA LEU A 7 -18.36 -27.03 -3.68
C LEU A 7 -17.02 -27.65 -4.07
N TYR A 8 -16.35 -28.34 -3.15
CA TYR A 8 -15.08 -29.02 -3.40
C TYR A 8 -15.19 -30.10 -4.47
N GLU A 9 -16.26 -30.91 -4.42
CA GLU A 9 -16.50 -31.95 -5.44
C GLU A 9 -16.73 -31.35 -6.83
N ALA A 10 -17.46 -30.22 -6.92
CA ALA A 10 -17.67 -29.51 -8.17
C ALA A 10 -16.37 -28.92 -8.68
N PHE A 11 -15.60 -28.24 -7.84
CA PHE A 11 -14.31 -27.67 -8.16
C PHE A 11 -13.30 -28.72 -8.64
N SER A 12 -13.22 -29.86 -7.96
CA SER A 12 -12.28 -30.94 -8.28
C SER A 12 -12.58 -31.62 -9.61
N LYS A 13 -13.81 -31.55 -10.12
CA LYS A 13 -14.19 -32.09 -11.43
C LYS A 13 -13.75 -31.21 -12.60
N GLU A 14 -13.54 -29.91 -12.37
CA GLU A 14 -13.15 -28.97 -13.43
C GLU A 14 -11.67 -29.06 -13.83
N GLY A 15 -10.82 -29.69 -13.00
CA GLY A 15 -9.38 -29.84 -13.27
C GLY A 15 -8.54 -28.66 -12.74
N THR A 16 -7.25 -28.61 -13.15
CA THR A 16 -6.27 -27.65 -12.64
C THR A 16 -6.28 -26.28 -13.33
N PHE A 17 -6.95 -26.15 -14.48
CA PHE A 17 -7.01 -24.91 -15.26
C PHE A 17 -8.46 -24.51 -15.44
N LEU A 18 -8.97 -23.74 -14.51
CA LEU A 18 -10.28 -23.09 -14.64
C LEU A 18 -10.17 -21.89 -15.61
N ASP A 19 -11.21 -21.69 -16.43
CA ASP A 19 -11.33 -20.37 -17.05
C ASP A 19 -11.65 -19.32 -15.99
N ILE A 20 -11.32 -18.07 -16.28
CA ILE A 20 -11.43 -16.96 -15.33
C ILE A 20 -12.86 -16.76 -14.78
N GLU A 21 -13.88 -16.99 -15.61
CA GLU A 21 -15.26 -16.81 -15.18
C GLU A 21 -15.66 -17.87 -14.16
N LYS A 22 -15.26 -19.11 -14.39
CA LYS A 22 -15.47 -20.22 -13.46
C LYS A 22 -14.68 -20.02 -12.19
N GLU A 23 -13.40 -19.62 -12.27
CA GLU A 23 -12.59 -19.34 -11.11
C GLU A 23 -13.19 -18.23 -10.24
N CYS A 24 -13.60 -17.12 -10.84
CA CYS A 24 -14.32 -16.06 -10.14
C CYS A 24 -15.64 -16.55 -9.52
N HIS A 25 -16.33 -17.47 -10.17
CA HIS A 25 -17.51 -18.11 -9.59
C HIS A 25 -17.19 -18.91 -8.34
N TYR A 26 -16.13 -19.76 -8.39
CA TYR A 26 -15.68 -20.55 -7.23
C TYR A 26 -15.18 -19.66 -6.09
N ILE A 27 -14.43 -18.63 -6.40
CA ILE A 27 -13.99 -17.63 -5.40
C ILE A 27 -15.19 -17.02 -4.69
N LYS A 28 -16.21 -16.57 -5.43
CA LYS A 28 -17.44 -16.02 -4.84
C LYS A 28 -18.18 -17.05 -3.97
N CYS A 29 -18.16 -18.32 -4.36
CA CYS A 29 -18.74 -19.40 -3.56
C CYS A 29 -17.95 -19.65 -2.27
N LEU A 30 -16.59 -19.66 -2.36
CA LEU A 30 -15.73 -19.83 -1.19
C LEU A 30 -15.93 -18.72 -0.14
N MET A 31 -16.13 -17.50 -0.57
CA MET A 31 -16.37 -16.35 0.33
C MET A 31 -17.66 -16.43 1.14
N ASN A 32 -18.54 -17.40 0.87
CA ASN A 32 -19.75 -17.62 1.67
C ASN A 32 -19.53 -18.50 2.91
N PHE A 33 -18.36 -19.16 3.03
CA PHE A 33 -18.03 -20.00 4.17
C PHE A 33 -17.25 -19.22 5.21
N TRP A 34 -17.55 -19.46 6.48
CA TRP A 34 -16.92 -18.79 7.61
C TRP A 34 -16.26 -19.77 8.57
N GLU A 35 -15.71 -19.28 9.66
CA GLU A 35 -14.94 -20.02 10.65
C GLU A 35 -15.52 -21.42 10.96
N LYS A 36 -16.82 -21.50 11.20
CA LYS A 36 -17.48 -22.75 11.61
C LYS A 36 -17.43 -23.82 10.52
N GLU A 37 -17.84 -23.47 9.31
CA GLU A 37 -17.88 -24.38 8.18
C GLU A 37 -16.47 -24.77 7.74
N ILE A 38 -15.53 -23.83 7.79
CA ILE A 38 -14.14 -24.10 7.42
C ILE A 38 -13.46 -24.99 8.46
N LYS A 39 -13.73 -24.81 9.76
CA LYS A 39 -13.20 -25.69 10.82
C LYS A 39 -13.73 -27.12 10.73
N GLU A 40 -14.89 -27.32 10.14
CA GLU A 40 -15.42 -28.67 9.90
C GLU A 40 -14.68 -29.38 8.77
N TYR A 41 -14.22 -28.65 7.73
CA TYR A 41 -13.52 -29.22 6.57
C TYR A 41 -12.31 -28.36 6.14
N PRO A 42 -11.32 -28.14 7.00
CA PRO A 42 -10.25 -27.19 6.73
C PRO A 42 -9.39 -27.61 5.53
N THR A 43 -9.09 -28.89 5.41
CA THR A 43 -8.28 -29.42 4.30
C THR A 43 -8.92 -29.14 2.95
N LEU A 44 -10.24 -29.28 2.82
CA LEU A 44 -10.95 -29.03 1.56
C LEU A 44 -10.91 -27.54 1.19
N PHE A 45 -11.09 -26.68 2.19
CA PHE A 45 -11.05 -25.24 1.98
C PHE A 45 -9.66 -24.76 1.52
N PHE A 46 -8.62 -25.14 2.26
CA PHE A 46 -7.26 -24.69 1.95
C PHE A 46 -6.72 -25.32 0.66
N ASP A 47 -7.08 -26.56 0.31
CA ASP A 47 -6.76 -27.16 -0.99
C ASP A 47 -7.40 -26.36 -2.16
N MET A 48 -8.64 -25.89 -2.01
CA MET A 48 -9.23 -25.03 -3.03
C MET A 48 -8.53 -23.67 -3.13
N VAL A 49 -8.18 -23.07 -1.99
CA VAL A 49 -7.44 -21.78 -1.96
C VAL A 49 -6.07 -21.95 -2.65
N GLU A 50 -5.37 -23.05 -2.40
CA GLU A 50 -4.07 -23.34 -3.02
C GLU A 50 -4.16 -23.50 -4.55
N ARG A 51 -5.26 -24.04 -5.04
CA ARG A 51 -5.48 -24.28 -6.49
C ARG A 51 -5.98 -23.04 -7.25
N ILE A 52 -6.36 -22.00 -6.56
CA ILE A 52 -6.66 -20.69 -7.18
C ILE A 52 -5.33 -20.06 -7.53
N ASP A 53 -4.86 -20.35 -8.75
CA ASP A 53 -3.56 -19.93 -9.24
C ASP A 53 -3.66 -18.62 -10.03
N ILE A 54 -3.22 -17.55 -9.38
CA ILE A 54 -3.26 -16.19 -9.92
C ILE A 54 -2.15 -15.98 -10.94
N SER A 55 -1.05 -16.77 -10.87
CA SER A 55 0.15 -16.54 -11.68
C SER A 55 0.00 -16.92 -13.16
N HIS A 56 -1.01 -17.73 -13.51
CA HIS A 56 -1.20 -18.22 -14.87
C HIS A 56 -2.13 -17.36 -15.73
N GLN A 57 -2.76 -16.34 -15.18
CA GLN A 57 -3.75 -15.55 -15.89
C GLN A 57 -3.24 -14.14 -16.18
N GLN A 58 -2.29 -14.03 -17.11
CA GLN A 58 -1.92 -12.74 -17.69
C GLN A 58 -3.20 -12.05 -18.17
N ASN A 59 -3.46 -10.83 -17.68
CA ASN A 59 -4.58 -9.96 -18.02
C ASN A 59 -5.90 -10.17 -17.25
N VAL A 60 -6.00 -11.05 -16.26
CA VAL A 60 -7.20 -11.16 -15.40
C VAL A 60 -7.56 -9.82 -14.76
N PHE A 61 -6.56 -9.12 -14.29
CA PHE A 61 -6.72 -7.86 -13.57
C PHE A 61 -6.95 -6.64 -14.47
N GLU A 62 -6.80 -6.79 -15.79
CA GLU A 62 -7.19 -5.76 -16.76
C GLU A 62 -8.71 -5.57 -16.80
N VAL A 63 -9.47 -6.61 -16.46
CA VAL A 63 -10.94 -6.57 -16.41
C VAL A 63 -11.39 -6.17 -14.99
N PRO A 64 -12.00 -4.99 -14.80
CA PRO A 64 -12.37 -4.48 -13.48
C PRO A 64 -13.23 -5.43 -12.63
N SER A 65 -14.17 -6.15 -13.27
CA SER A 65 -15.07 -7.07 -12.57
C SER A 65 -14.35 -8.32 -12.02
N TYR A 66 -13.30 -8.78 -12.66
CA TYR A 66 -12.49 -9.88 -12.15
C TYR A 66 -11.56 -9.40 -11.05
N ARG A 67 -10.91 -8.27 -11.25
CA ARG A 67 -10.07 -7.61 -10.24
C ARG A 67 -10.81 -7.42 -8.92
N GLU A 68 -12.07 -6.94 -8.96
CA GLU A 68 -12.93 -6.80 -7.79
C GLU A 68 -13.14 -8.13 -7.05
N VAL A 69 -13.33 -9.24 -7.77
CA VAL A 69 -13.51 -10.55 -7.15
C VAL A 69 -12.26 -10.98 -6.39
N TYR A 70 -11.08 -10.84 -6.98
CA TYR A 70 -9.82 -11.20 -6.32
C TYR A 70 -9.50 -10.28 -5.14
N TYR A 71 -9.82 -9.00 -5.22
CA TYR A 71 -9.71 -8.10 -4.09
C TYR A 71 -10.57 -8.51 -2.91
N ASN A 72 -11.85 -8.76 -3.18
CA ASN A 72 -12.76 -9.23 -2.16
C ASN A 72 -12.30 -10.58 -1.58
N PHE A 73 -11.69 -11.42 -2.39
CA PHE A 73 -11.13 -12.68 -1.95
C PHE A 73 -9.89 -12.50 -1.06
N ALA A 74 -8.94 -11.67 -1.46
CA ALA A 74 -7.78 -11.34 -0.62
C ALA A 74 -8.23 -10.80 0.74
N TYR A 75 -9.19 -9.89 0.74
CA TYR A 75 -9.80 -9.36 1.94
C TYR A 75 -10.46 -10.43 2.82
N TYR A 76 -11.23 -11.33 2.20
CA TYR A 76 -11.86 -12.45 2.89
C TYR A 76 -10.82 -13.39 3.52
N LEU A 77 -9.77 -13.78 2.77
CA LEU A 77 -8.70 -14.63 3.27
C LEU A 77 -7.98 -14.02 4.47
N MET A 78 -7.86 -12.71 4.51
CA MET A 78 -7.29 -12.04 5.67
C MET A 78 -8.15 -12.15 6.92
N LYS A 79 -9.47 -12.13 6.79
CA LYS A 79 -10.39 -12.39 7.91
C LYS A 79 -10.26 -13.84 8.36
N ILE A 80 -10.23 -14.77 7.42
CA ILE A 80 -10.09 -16.20 7.72
C ILE A 80 -8.75 -16.48 8.43
N ARG A 81 -7.67 -15.79 8.06
CA ARG A 81 -6.36 -15.89 8.70
C ARG A 81 -6.40 -15.68 10.22
N ALA A 82 -7.31 -14.85 10.72
CA ALA A 82 -7.46 -14.60 12.15
C ALA A 82 -7.97 -15.84 12.93
N PHE A 83 -8.72 -16.72 12.27
CA PHE A 83 -9.30 -17.93 12.87
C PHE A 83 -8.43 -19.19 12.70
N PHE A 84 -7.41 -19.13 11.83
CA PHE A 84 -6.53 -20.26 11.48
C PHE A 84 -5.06 -19.85 11.59
N PRO A 85 -4.53 -19.67 12.81
CA PRO A 85 -3.15 -19.22 13.02
C PRO A 85 -2.11 -20.17 12.43
N GLU A 86 -2.40 -21.46 12.32
CA GLU A 86 -1.55 -22.48 11.68
C GLU A 86 -1.42 -22.30 10.16
N GLN A 87 -2.37 -21.61 9.53
CA GLN A 87 -2.37 -21.29 8.09
C GLN A 87 -1.99 -19.82 7.82
N LYS A 88 -1.52 -19.12 8.83
CA LYS A 88 -1.26 -17.68 8.76
C LYS A 88 -0.29 -17.32 7.64
N ASP A 89 0.78 -18.06 7.50
CA ASP A 89 1.83 -17.77 6.51
C ASP A 89 1.35 -18.11 5.09
N PHE A 90 0.68 -19.25 4.92
CA PHE A 90 0.08 -19.66 3.64
C PHE A 90 -0.95 -18.64 3.15
N LEU A 91 -1.91 -18.27 3.99
CA LEU A 91 -2.93 -17.27 3.63
C LEU A 91 -2.32 -15.89 3.38
N GLY A 92 -1.27 -15.52 4.13
CA GLY A 92 -0.50 -14.30 3.89
C GLY A 92 0.12 -14.29 2.51
N MET A 93 0.79 -15.34 2.12
CA MET A 93 1.40 -15.49 0.78
C MET A 93 0.36 -15.37 -0.35
N VAL A 94 -0.78 -16.04 -0.23
CA VAL A 94 -1.85 -15.95 -1.25
C VAL A 94 -2.37 -14.51 -1.38
N VAL A 95 -2.61 -13.84 -0.26
CA VAL A 95 -3.04 -12.42 -0.26
C VAL A 95 -1.99 -11.52 -0.91
N GLU A 96 -0.72 -11.71 -0.59
CA GLU A 96 0.38 -10.95 -1.16
C GLU A 96 0.49 -11.15 -2.67
N ASN A 97 0.36 -12.37 -3.15
CA ASN A 97 0.37 -12.67 -4.58
C ASN A 97 -0.78 -11.96 -5.31
N ILE A 98 -2.00 -12.01 -4.76
CA ILE A 98 -3.14 -11.29 -5.35
C ILE A 98 -2.84 -9.78 -5.42
N CYS A 99 -2.36 -9.20 -4.33
CA CYS A 99 -2.06 -7.77 -4.27
C CYS A 99 -0.93 -7.38 -5.23
N ALA A 100 0.10 -8.21 -5.36
CA ALA A 100 1.22 -7.96 -6.27
C ALA A 100 0.79 -8.00 -7.75
N GLU A 101 -0.02 -8.98 -8.14
CA GLU A 101 -0.50 -9.10 -9.52
C GLU A 101 -1.45 -7.95 -9.90
N VAL A 102 -2.34 -7.58 -9.00
CA VAL A 102 -3.19 -6.39 -9.20
C VAL A 102 -2.34 -5.13 -9.38
N TRP A 103 -1.28 -4.99 -8.60
CA TRP A 103 -0.34 -3.88 -8.70
C TRP A 103 0.41 -3.85 -10.03
N GLN A 104 0.88 -5.00 -10.53
CA GLN A 104 1.62 -5.08 -11.80
C GLN A 104 0.82 -4.62 -13.02
N VAL A 105 -0.48 -4.93 -13.07
CA VAL A 105 -1.35 -4.52 -14.18
C VAL A 105 -1.47 -3.00 -14.29
N GLU A 106 -1.36 -2.29 -13.18
CA GLU A 106 -1.56 -0.84 -13.14
C GLU A 106 -0.28 -0.04 -13.35
N ILE A 107 0.88 -0.64 -13.07
CA ILE A 107 2.20 -0.07 -13.40
C ILE A 107 2.44 0.05 -14.93
N SER A 108 1.61 -0.58 -15.75
CA SER A 108 1.68 -0.43 -17.22
C SER A 108 1.21 0.94 -17.76
N ILE A 109 0.98 1.90 -16.88
CA ILE A 109 0.61 3.27 -17.22
C ILE A 109 1.80 3.97 -17.88
N LYS A 110 1.59 4.45 -19.10
CA LYS A 110 2.66 4.96 -19.96
C LYS A 110 2.86 6.47 -19.89
N ASP A 111 1.93 7.19 -19.30
CA ASP A 111 1.94 8.65 -19.21
C ASP A 111 1.09 9.16 -18.04
N PHE A 112 1.36 10.39 -17.62
CA PHE A 112 0.68 11.03 -16.50
C PHE A 112 -0.83 11.21 -16.71
N ASN A 113 -1.28 11.44 -17.94
CA ASN A 113 -2.72 11.60 -18.22
C ASN A 113 -3.48 10.29 -18.03
N SER A 114 -2.88 9.16 -18.44
CA SER A 114 -3.45 7.84 -18.21
C SER A 114 -3.53 7.50 -16.72
N TYR A 115 -2.49 7.85 -15.98
CA TYR A 115 -2.46 7.73 -14.51
C TYR A 115 -3.57 8.55 -13.84
N THR A 116 -3.68 9.83 -14.18
CA THR A 116 -4.73 10.72 -13.64
C THR A 116 -6.14 10.18 -13.89
N LYS A 117 -6.39 9.67 -15.09
CA LYS A 117 -7.69 9.06 -15.44
C LYS A 117 -7.97 7.81 -14.61
N LEU A 118 -6.95 6.98 -14.39
CA LEU A 118 -7.06 5.78 -13.57
C LEU A 118 -7.43 6.15 -12.12
N ILE A 119 -6.64 6.99 -11.48
CA ILE A 119 -6.90 7.38 -10.09
C ILE A 119 -8.30 7.98 -9.92
N LYS A 120 -8.71 8.88 -10.81
CA LYS A 120 -10.05 9.48 -10.76
C LYS A 120 -11.16 8.43 -10.89
N ARG A 121 -10.97 7.45 -11.75
CA ARG A 121 -11.92 6.34 -11.94
C ARG A 121 -12.00 5.45 -10.69
N GLU A 122 -10.85 5.09 -10.15
CA GLU A 122 -10.76 4.14 -9.04
C GLU A 122 -11.10 4.76 -7.68
N ALA A 123 -10.81 6.05 -7.47
CA ALA A 123 -11.09 6.72 -6.20
C ALA A 123 -12.60 6.77 -5.87
N VAL A 124 -13.48 6.80 -6.90
CA VAL A 124 -14.93 6.76 -6.67
C VAL A 124 -15.41 5.41 -6.10
N ASN A 125 -14.61 4.36 -6.25
CA ASN A 125 -14.91 3.02 -5.76
C ASN A 125 -14.51 2.83 -4.27
N ILE A 126 -13.86 3.81 -3.65
CA ILE A 126 -13.53 3.75 -2.22
C ILE A 126 -14.84 3.74 -1.42
N PRO A 127 -15.07 2.73 -0.56
CA PRO A 127 -16.24 2.69 0.31
C PRO A 127 -16.29 3.92 1.24
N GLU A 128 -17.49 4.42 1.52
CA GLU A 128 -17.66 5.64 2.33
C GLU A 128 -16.97 5.54 3.70
N TYR A 129 -17.01 4.38 4.33
CA TYR A 129 -16.39 4.15 5.64
C TYR A 129 -14.84 4.16 5.60
N ASN A 130 -14.22 4.05 4.42
CA ASN A 130 -12.77 4.12 4.23
C ASN A 130 -12.29 5.47 3.70
N LEU A 131 -13.18 6.37 3.33
CA LEU A 131 -12.79 7.67 2.78
C LEU A 131 -11.96 8.52 3.76
N LEU A 132 -12.32 8.50 5.04
CA LEU A 132 -11.54 9.21 6.06
C LEU A 132 -10.13 8.64 6.16
N PHE A 133 -10.00 7.33 6.20
CA PHE A 133 -8.71 6.64 6.23
C PHE A 133 -7.86 7.01 5.00
N TRP A 134 -8.44 6.92 3.80
CA TRP A 134 -7.74 7.26 2.56
C TRP A 134 -7.24 8.70 2.57
N GLY A 135 -8.10 9.65 2.96
CA GLY A 135 -7.73 11.05 3.08
C GLY A 135 -6.63 11.30 4.10
N CYS A 136 -6.75 10.74 5.30
CA CYS A 136 -5.74 10.88 6.35
C CYS A 136 -4.37 10.32 5.94
N TRP A 137 -4.33 9.17 5.27
CA TRP A 137 -3.05 8.59 4.86
C TRP A 137 -2.33 9.44 3.83
N ILE A 138 -3.05 9.99 2.85
CA ILE A 138 -2.46 10.90 1.87
C ILE A 138 -2.00 12.21 2.53
N ILE A 139 -2.78 12.77 3.45
CA ILE A 139 -2.41 13.98 4.18
C ILE A 139 -1.18 13.75 5.06
N GLU A 140 -1.03 12.57 5.65
CA GLU A 140 0.18 12.21 6.39
C GLU A 140 1.43 12.23 5.48
N ARG A 141 1.30 11.83 4.22
CA ARG A 141 2.39 11.94 3.23
C ARG A 141 2.79 13.39 2.97
N LEU A 142 1.80 14.29 2.87
CA LEU A 142 2.07 15.74 2.74
C LEU A 142 2.72 16.29 4.00
N TRP A 143 2.25 15.87 5.18
CA TRP A 143 2.86 16.26 6.46
C TRP A 143 4.34 15.88 6.51
N GLU A 144 4.70 14.67 6.15
CA GLU A 144 6.10 14.20 6.14
C GLU A 144 7.01 15.02 5.22
N ARG A 145 6.46 15.65 4.18
CA ARG A 145 7.22 16.47 3.24
C ARG A 145 7.50 17.89 3.72
N CYS A 146 6.67 18.42 4.62
CA CYS A 146 6.77 19.81 5.04
C CYS A 146 6.87 20.02 6.55
N SER A 147 6.82 18.96 7.37
CA SER A 147 6.83 19.07 8.84
C SER A 147 8.03 19.87 9.38
N ASP A 148 9.19 19.69 8.78
CA ASP A 148 10.43 20.32 9.23
C ASP A 148 10.48 21.82 8.96
N VAL A 149 9.71 22.29 7.97
CA VAL A 149 9.70 23.70 7.55
C VAL A 149 8.46 24.46 8.04
N LEU A 150 7.42 23.77 8.54
CA LEU A 150 6.20 24.41 9.01
C LEU A 150 6.45 25.52 10.04
N THR A 151 7.42 25.33 10.95
CA THR A 151 7.75 26.30 12.00
C THR A 151 8.46 27.55 11.47
N ILE A 152 8.88 27.57 10.21
CA ILE A 152 9.44 28.76 9.54
C ILE A 152 8.31 29.73 9.21
N PHE A 153 7.15 29.23 8.80
CA PHE A 153 6.01 30.01 8.32
C PHE A 153 4.94 30.25 9.38
N PHE A 154 4.82 29.33 10.35
CA PHE A 154 3.79 29.38 11.39
C PHE A 154 4.42 29.28 12.78
N ASP A 155 3.76 29.91 13.74
CA ASP A 155 4.11 29.73 15.16
C ASP A 155 3.86 28.29 15.62
N THR A 156 4.56 27.89 16.69
CA THR A 156 4.50 26.52 17.24
C THR A 156 3.07 26.11 17.59
N GLU A 157 2.25 27.02 18.11
CA GLU A 157 0.86 26.73 18.50
C GLU A 157 0.01 26.31 17.28
N LYS A 158 0.20 26.99 16.14
CA LYS A 158 -0.48 26.62 14.89
C LYS A 158 -0.01 25.27 14.37
N VAL A 159 1.30 25.00 14.39
CA VAL A 159 1.85 23.72 13.94
C VAL A 159 1.35 22.57 14.81
N GLU A 160 1.33 22.73 16.13
CA GLU A 160 0.75 21.77 17.06
C GLU A 160 -0.74 21.55 16.77
N CYS A 161 -1.50 22.61 16.53
CA CYS A 161 -2.91 22.52 16.19
C CYS A 161 -3.15 21.71 14.87
N LEU A 162 -2.33 21.94 13.85
CA LEU A 162 -2.40 21.17 12.60
C LEU A 162 -2.13 19.68 12.85
N ARG A 163 -1.15 19.36 13.69
CA ARG A 163 -0.85 17.98 14.06
C ARG A 163 -2.01 17.36 14.87
N ASP A 164 -2.57 18.09 15.82
CA ASP A 164 -3.72 17.65 16.63
C ASP A 164 -4.95 17.32 15.75
N ILE A 165 -5.19 18.09 14.70
CA ILE A 165 -6.24 17.79 13.73
C ILE A 165 -6.01 16.40 13.12
N LEU A 166 -4.83 16.16 12.61
CA LEU A 166 -4.50 14.88 11.94
C LEU A 166 -4.50 13.72 12.94
N ASP A 167 -3.96 13.90 14.14
CA ASP A 167 -3.97 12.89 15.21
C ASP A 167 -5.40 12.53 15.66
N TYR A 168 -6.28 13.53 15.75
CA TYR A 168 -7.67 13.27 16.06
C TYR A 168 -8.39 12.48 14.96
N LEU A 169 -8.13 12.79 13.70
CA LEU A 169 -8.69 12.02 12.58
C LEU A 169 -8.20 10.58 12.60
N TRP A 170 -6.92 10.34 12.89
CA TRP A 170 -6.38 9.01 13.08
C TRP A 170 -6.99 8.28 14.28
N GLN A 171 -7.19 8.97 15.40
CA GLN A 171 -7.88 8.41 16.56
C GLN A 171 -9.28 7.92 16.20
N VAL A 172 -10.05 8.72 15.45
CA VAL A 172 -11.39 8.32 14.97
C VAL A 172 -11.33 7.04 14.14
N ILE A 173 -10.32 6.91 13.28
CA ILE A 173 -10.10 5.72 12.44
C ILE A 173 -9.74 4.52 13.32
N ASP A 174 -8.74 4.65 14.19
CA ASP A 174 -8.22 3.58 15.03
C ASP A 174 -9.28 3.06 16.02
N GLU A 175 -10.09 3.94 16.59
CA GLU A 175 -11.17 3.58 17.50
C GLU A 175 -12.43 3.09 16.79
N ASN A 176 -12.48 3.19 15.47
CA ASN A 176 -13.68 2.96 14.67
C ASN A 176 -14.91 3.73 15.20
N SER A 177 -14.66 4.94 15.67
CA SER A 177 -15.67 5.79 16.28
C SER A 177 -16.29 6.74 15.25
N LEU A 178 -17.45 7.30 15.59
CA LEU A 178 -18.01 8.42 14.84
C LEU A 178 -17.27 9.69 15.25
N TRP A 179 -16.90 10.50 14.26
CA TRP A 179 -16.30 11.79 14.56
C TRP A 179 -17.30 12.80 15.10
N ASN A 180 -16.83 13.68 15.96
CA ASN A 180 -17.62 14.80 16.47
C ASN A 180 -17.68 15.91 15.42
N LYS A 181 -18.88 16.18 14.90
CA LYS A 181 -19.08 17.17 13.85
C LYS A 181 -18.78 18.60 14.31
N GLU A 182 -19.07 18.93 15.57
CA GLU A 182 -18.79 20.24 16.15
C GLU A 182 -17.27 20.46 16.24
N LYS A 183 -16.53 19.44 16.66
CA LYS A 183 -15.06 19.49 16.69
C LYS A 183 -14.48 19.62 15.28
N MET A 184 -15.03 18.96 14.28
CA MET A 184 -14.63 19.14 12.88
C MET A 184 -14.86 20.56 12.40
N GLN A 185 -15.98 21.17 12.79
CA GLN A 185 -16.29 22.55 12.45
C GLN A 185 -15.30 23.53 13.11
N GLN A 186 -14.93 23.32 14.37
CA GLN A 186 -13.92 24.12 15.07
C GLN A 186 -12.56 24.02 14.38
N TYR A 187 -12.12 22.81 14.02
CA TYR A 187 -10.86 22.62 13.28
C TYR A 187 -10.88 23.27 11.90
N TYR A 188 -12.00 23.19 11.21
CA TYR A 188 -12.17 23.87 9.92
C TYR A 188 -12.05 25.39 10.05
N GLU A 189 -12.66 26.00 11.08
CA GLU A 189 -12.56 27.43 11.36
C GLU A 189 -11.13 27.85 11.69
N VAL A 190 -10.36 27.03 12.42
CA VAL A 190 -8.94 27.29 12.66
C VAL A 190 -8.16 27.29 11.35
N LEU A 191 -8.39 26.33 10.46
CA LEU A 191 -7.72 26.29 9.15
C LEU A 191 -8.06 27.50 8.28
N GLN A 192 -9.32 27.96 8.31
CA GLN A 192 -9.75 29.16 7.58
C GLN A 192 -9.09 30.44 8.12
N GLY A 193 -8.67 30.47 9.39
CA GLY A 193 -7.94 31.55 9.98
C GLY A 193 -6.45 31.61 9.62
N ILE A 194 -5.90 30.58 8.95
CA ILE A 194 -4.51 30.58 8.52
C ILE A 194 -4.36 31.37 7.22
N ASP A 195 -3.50 32.40 7.26
CA ASP A 195 -3.17 33.19 6.08
C ASP A 195 -2.27 32.39 5.13
N LYS A 196 -2.84 31.90 4.03
CA LYS A 196 -2.13 31.15 3.00
C LYS A 196 -1.41 32.06 1.99
N THR A 197 -1.65 33.34 2.01
CA THR A 197 -1.06 34.32 1.06
C THR A 197 0.42 34.59 1.30
N ILE A 198 0.94 34.11 2.43
CA ILE A 198 2.36 34.22 2.78
C ILE A 198 3.21 33.11 2.09
N LEU A 199 2.57 32.14 1.49
CA LEU A 199 3.23 31.00 0.85
C LEU A 199 3.43 31.27 -0.65
N ASP A 200 4.63 31.01 -1.16
CA ASP A 200 4.94 31.04 -2.59
C ASP A 200 4.70 29.65 -3.20
N GLU A 201 3.72 29.54 -4.09
CA GLU A 201 3.39 28.28 -4.74
C GLU A 201 4.44 27.79 -5.75
N ILE A 202 5.48 28.56 -6.00
CA ILE A 202 6.60 28.20 -6.89
C ILE A 202 7.65 27.40 -6.10
N ASP A 203 7.87 27.72 -4.82
CA ASP A 203 8.76 26.96 -3.96
C ASP A 203 8.08 25.65 -3.54
N PHE A 204 8.79 24.52 -3.69
CA PHE A 204 8.17 23.21 -3.44
C PHE A 204 7.86 22.93 -1.96
N GLU A 205 8.61 23.52 -1.02
CA GLU A 205 8.37 23.35 0.42
C GLU A 205 7.14 24.16 0.82
N GLU A 206 7.03 25.40 0.34
CA GLU A 206 5.85 26.25 0.55
C GLU A 206 4.62 25.67 -0.16
N LYS A 207 4.80 25.13 -1.36
CA LYS A 207 3.76 24.38 -2.08
C LYS A 207 3.28 23.17 -1.27
N ALA A 208 4.18 22.41 -0.63
CA ALA A 208 3.80 21.29 0.22
C ALA A 208 2.97 21.73 1.43
N ILE A 209 3.30 22.86 2.05
CA ILE A 209 2.51 23.45 3.14
C ILE A 209 1.12 23.88 2.63
N TYR A 210 1.08 24.57 1.50
CA TYR A 210 -0.18 25.01 0.88
C TYR A 210 -1.11 23.83 0.60
N GLU A 211 -0.58 22.77 -0.02
CA GLU A 211 -1.35 21.57 -0.36
C GLU A 211 -1.76 20.77 0.90
N LEU A 212 -0.93 20.74 1.93
CA LEU A 212 -1.29 20.15 3.23
C LEU A 212 -2.53 20.86 3.82
N LEU A 213 -2.50 22.20 3.89
CA LEU A 213 -3.62 22.99 4.42
C LEU A 213 -4.89 22.80 3.57
N ARG A 214 -4.75 22.78 2.24
CA ARG A 214 -5.85 22.54 1.32
C ARG A 214 -6.45 21.16 1.47
N ALA A 215 -5.61 20.12 1.58
CA ALA A 215 -6.05 18.74 1.74
C ALA A 215 -6.78 18.53 3.08
N LEU A 216 -6.26 19.08 4.18
CA LEU A 216 -6.94 19.07 5.49
C LEU A 216 -8.29 19.77 5.42
N GLU A 217 -8.35 20.93 4.78
CA GLU A 217 -9.59 21.71 4.63
C GLU A 217 -10.68 20.92 3.92
N VAL A 218 -10.38 20.29 2.77
CA VAL A 218 -11.37 19.51 2.01
C VAL A 218 -11.78 18.23 2.73
N LEU A 219 -10.87 17.59 3.49
CA LEU A 219 -11.20 16.44 4.30
C LEU A 219 -12.13 16.79 5.48
N LEU A 220 -11.88 17.93 6.16
CA LEU A 220 -12.76 18.41 7.21
C LEU A 220 -14.14 18.84 6.65
N GLN A 221 -14.21 19.46 5.48
CA GLN A 221 -15.48 19.74 4.80
C GLN A 221 -16.26 18.46 4.53
N TYR A 222 -15.60 17.39 4.07
CA TYR A 222 -16.25 16.09 3.94
C TYR A 222 -16.80 15.57 5.28
N CYS A 223 -16.01 15.67 6.36
CA CYS A 223 -16.46 15.25 7.68
C CYS A 223 -17.71 16.03 8.16
N ILE A 224 -17.80 17.32 7.81
CA ILE A 224 -18.92 18.19 8.19
C ILE A 224 -20.16 17.91 7.33
N ARG A 225 -20.00 17.85 6.00
CA ARG A 225 -21.11 17.84 5.03
C ARG A 225 -21.48 16.45 4.53
N LYS A 226 -20.57 15.46 4.60
CA LYS A 226 -20.71 14.12 4.01
C LYS A 226 -20.88 14.12 2.48
N GLU A 227 -20.39 15.16 1.82
CA GLU A 227 -20.41 15.31 0.38
C GLU A 227 -19.12 14.74 -0.20
N ARG A 228 -19.24 13.82 -1.15
CA ARG A 228 -18.10 13.27 -1.91
C ARG A 228 -17.61 14.28 -2.94
N GLY A 229 -16.45 14.03 -3.51
CA GLY A 229 -15.83 14.86 -4.55
C GLY A 229 -14.46 15.41 -4.15
N PHE A 230 -14.08 15.24 -2.89
CA PHE A 230 -12.76 15.68 -2.40
C PHE A 230 -11.64 14.72 -2.80
N GLU A 231 -11.97 13.51 -3.21
CA GLU A 231 -11.04 12.42 -3.47
C GLU A 231 -9.99 12.81 -4.53
N SER A 232 -10.45 13.48 -5.60
CA SER A 232 -9.53 13.95 -6.64
C SER A 232 -8.62 15.10 -6.18
N THR A 233 -9.07 15.92 -5.22
CA THR A 233 -8.29 17.04 -4.71
C THR A 233 -7.16 16.57 -3.79
N ILE A 234 -7.41 15.59 -2.94
CA ILE A 234 -6.43 15.12 -1.96
C ILE A 234 -5.26 14.39 -2.62
N TRP A 235 -5.50 13.46 -3.55
CA TRP A 235 -4.39 12.78 -4.20
C TRP A 235 -3.61 13.71 -5.14
N GLN A 236 -4.32 14.65 -5.79
CA GLN A 236 -3.70 15.63 -6.65
C GLN A 236 -2.74 16.53 -5.86
N ALA A 237 -3.04 16.85 -4.61
CA ALA A 237 -2.19 17.66 -3.75
C ALA A 237 -0.76 17.10 -3.61
N VAL A 238 -0.60 15.77 -3.48
CA VAL A 238 0.74 15.14 -3.43
C VAL A 238 1.46 15.29 -4.77
N ILE A 239 0.74 15.07 -5.87
CA ILE A 239 1.33 15.19 -7.21
C ILE A 239 1.70 16.64 -7.53
N ASP A 240 0.90 17.63 -7.13
CA ASP A 240 1.17 19.05 -7.33
C ASP A 240 2.48 19.48 -6.62
N VAL A 241 2.80 18.89 -5.46
CA VAL A 241 4.07 19.12 -4.77
C VAL A 241 5.26 18.54 -5.54
N ILE A 242 5.12 17.32 -6.07
CA ILE A 242 6.18 16.70 -6.88
C ILE A 242 6.38 17.46 -8.18
N ASP A 243 5.30 17.86 -8.85
CA ASP A 243 5.38 18.65 -10.07
C ASP A 243 6.09 19.98 -9.85
N ALA A 244 5.79 20.71 -8.77
CA ALA A 244 6.49 21.93 -8.41
C ALA A 244 8.01 21.71 -8.23
N LYS A 245 8.41 20.64 -7.54
CA LYS A 245 9.81 20.27 -7.37
C LYS A 245 10.47 19.96 -8.71
N MET A 246 9.83 19.17 -9.55
CA MET A 246 10.32 18.80 -10.89
C MET A 246 10.48 20.05 -11.79
N GLN A 247 9.53 20.99 -11.72
CA GLN A 247 9.63 22.25 -12.47
C GLN A 247 10.82 23.09 -12.04
N MET A 248 11.13 23.15 -10.74
CA MET A 248 12.37 23.80 -10.25
C MET A 248 13.63 23.13 -10.78
N GLU A 249 13.61 21.82 -11.04
CA GLU A 249 14.69 21.06 -11.66
C GLU A 249 14.67 21.15 -13.20
N GLY A 250 13.75 21.88 -13.80
CA GLY A 250 13.59 22.03 -15.24
C GLY A 250 12.97 20.82 -15.93
N LYS A 251 12.29 19.95 -15.19
CA LYS A 251 11.58 18.77 -15.70
C LYS A 251 10.08 19.06 -15.85
N ASP A 252 9.43 18.34 -16.76
CA ASP A 252 7.96 18.42 -16.99
C ASP A 252 7.36 17.02 -16.83
N ILE A 253 6.46 16.87 -15.88
CA ILE A 253 5.73 15.62 -15.55
C ILE A 253 4.98 15.02 -16.75
N HIS A 254 4.64 15.83 -17.75
CA HIS A 254 3.92 15.40 -18.95
C HIS A 254 4.83 14.83 -20.04
N THR A 255 6.13 15.00 -19.94
CA THR A 255 7.11 14.39 -20.86
C THR A 255 7.40 12.94 -20.45
N SER A 256 7.88 12.13 -21.39
CA SER A 256 8.30 10.75 -21.07
C SER A 256 9.45 10.70 -20.08
N GLU A 257 10.37 11.65 -20.12
CA GLU A 257 11.50 11.76 -19.19
C GLU A 257 11.03 12.16 -17.79
N GLY A 258 10.18 13.19 -17.69
CA GLY A 258 9.63 13.62 -16.42
C GLY A 258 8.69 12.58 -15.82
N PHE A 259 7.88 11.88 -16.64
CA PHE A 259 7.04 10.79 -16.15
C PHE A 259 7.86 9.62 -15.61
N ALA A 260 9.07 9.37 -16.13
CA ALA A 260 9.99 8.34 -15.65
C ALA A 260 10.83 8.77 -14.43
N ASP A 261 10.60 9.97 -13.90
CA ASP A 261 11.31 10.45 -12.70
C ASP A 261 11.06 9.51 -11.50
N GLU A 262 12.14 9.16 -10.79
CA GLU A 262 12.08 8.15 -9.71
C GLU A 262 11.21 8.58 -8.54
N GLU A 263 11.20 9.86 -8.20
CA GLU A 263 10.38 10.36 -7.09
C GLU A 263 8.90 10.39 -7.45
N LEU A 264 8.58 10.81 -8.68
CA LEU A 264 7.21 10.74 -9.20
C LEU A 264 6.68 9.30 -9.23
N GLN A 265 7.46 8.37 -9.77
CA GLN A 265 7.07 6.95 -9.82
C GLN A 265 6.87 6.38 -8.41
N TYR A 266 7.74 6.72 -7.47
CA TYR A 266 7.58 6.32 -6.08
C TYR A 266 6.29 6.85 -5.46
N GLU A 267 5.96 8.13 -5.64
CA GLU A 267 4.71 8.67 -5.10
C GLU A 267 3.47 8.08 -5.78
N MET A 268 3.54 7.83 -7.06
CA MET A 268 2.48 7.15 -7.78
C MET A 268 2.26 5.73 -7.22
N GLU A 269 3.33 4.98 -6.93
CA GLU A 269 3.27 3.67 -6.27
C GLU A 269 2.62 3.78 -4.89
N CYS A 270 3.01 4.76 -4.08
CA CYS A 270 2.42 4.98 -2.76
C CYS A 270 0.92 5.31 -2.83
N LEU A 271 0.53 6.20 -3.73
CA LEU A 271 -0.86 6.58 -3.93
C LEU A 271 -1.72 5.43 -4.44
N HIS A 272 -1.19 4.59 -5.33
CA HIS A 272 -1.84 3.36 -5.77
C HIS A 272 -2.05 2.39 -4.61
N TYR A 273 -1.00 2.15 -3.81
CA TYR A 273 -1.07 1.29 -2.66
C TYR A 273 -2.15 1.76 -1.67
N ILE A 274 -2.17 3.06 -1.35
CA ILE A 274 -3.17 3.66 -0.46
C ILE A 274 -4.58 3.50 -1.04
N LEU A 275 -4.73 3.72 -2.35
CA LEU A 275 -6.01 3.58 -3.06
C LEU A 275 -6.56 2.16 -2.93
N TYR A 276 -5.77 1.16 -3.27
CA TYR A 276 -6.20 -0.24 -3.20
C TYR A 276 -6.51 -0.68 -1.80
N PHE A 277 -5.66 -0.31 -0.87
CA PHE A 277 -5.88 -0.61 0.53
C PHE A 277 -7.20 -0.03 1.01
N SER A 278 -7.54 1.18 0.56
CA SER A 278 -8.78 1.87 0.91
C SER A 278 -10.01 1.26 0.24
N GLN A 279 -9.88 0.70 -0.97
CA GLN A 279 -10.99 0.05 -1.67
C GLN A 279 -11.35 -1.31 -1.08
N GLY A 280 -10.34 -2.11 -0.70
CA GLY A 280 -10.49 -3.53 -0.37
C GLY A 280 -10.94 -3.84 1.04
N PHE A 281 -10.89 -2.89 2.00
CA PHE A 281 -11.06 -3.20 3.40
C PHE A 281 -12.30 -2.58 4.04
N LYS A 282 -13.07 -3.45 4.76
CA LYS A 282 -14.17 -3.00 5.60
C LYS A 282 -13.65 -2.65 7.00
N LYS A 283 -14.29 -1.67 7.64
CA LYS A 283 -13.97 -1.24 9.00
C LYS A 283 -14.53 -2.21 10.02
N ASP A 284 -13.82 -3.27 10.35
CA ASP A 284 -14.07 -4.11 11.51
C ASP A 284 -12.85 -4.13 12.44
N SER A 285 -12.93 -4.90 13.53
CA SER A 285 -11.84 -4.95 14.53
C SER A 285 -10.51 -5.45 13.96
N TYR A 286 -10.57 -6.26 12.91
CA TYR A 286 -9.39 -6.76 12.21
C TYR A 286 -8.78 -5.68 11.31
N ASP A 287 -9.62 -4.94 10.61
CA ASP A 287 -9.20 -3.87 9.72
C ASP A 287 -8.51 -2.72 10.46
N LYS A 288 -8.84 -2.48 11.73
CA LYS A 288 -8.16 -1.49 12.57
C LYS A 288 -6.65 -1.69 12.64
N GLN A 289 -6.20 -2.95 12.75
CA GLN A 289 -4.76 -3.26 12.79
C GLN A 289 -4.08 -2.97 11.47
N LEU A 290 -4.82 -3.11 10.36
CA LEU A 290 -4.33 -2.85 9.02
C LEU A 290 -4.26 -1.36 8.69
N PHE A 291 -5.23 -0.60 9.21
CA PHE A 291 -5.40 0.81 8.93
C PHE A 291 -4.85 1.73 10.02
N SER A 292 -4.06 1.23 10.96
CA SER A 292 -3.43 2.10 11.96
C SER A 292 -2.44 3.06 11.30
N LYS A 293 -2.26 4.23 11.91
CA LYS A 293 -1.27 5.22 11.44
C LYS A 293 0.17 4.69 11.43
N GLY A 294 0.46 3.63 12.18
CA GLY A 294 1.75 2.94 12.15
C GLY A 294 2.05 2.21 10.84
N ARG A 295 1.09 2.16 9.90
CA ARG A 295 1.27 1.57 8.58
C ARG A 295 1.58 2.58 7.47
N ARG A 296 2.10 3.74 7.82
CA ARG A 296 2.60 4.69 6.83
C ARG A 296 3.84 4.14 6.14
N ILE A 297 4.06 4.59 4.92
CA ILE A 297 5.29 4.33 4.18
C ILE A 297 6.32 5.38 4.58
N HIS A 298 7.44 4.95 5.14
CA HIS A 298 8.50 5.82 5.66
C HIS A 298 9.71 5.88 4.73
N LEU A 299 10.03 4.77 4.06
CA LEU A 299 11.16 4.69 3.17
C LEU A 299 10.79 5.05 1.74
N SER A 300 11.68 5.78 1.06
CA SER A 300 11.65 5.88 -0.39
C SER A 300 12.31 4.65 -1.03
N LYS A 301 11.95 4.33 -2.27
CA LYS A 301 12.58 3.31 -3.10
C LYS A 301 14.12 3.43 -3.13
N GLY A 302 14.61 4.65 -3.32
CA GLY A 302 16.04 4.93 -3.35
C GLY A 302 16.73 4.70 -2.00
N LYS A 303 16.05 5.00 -0.87
CA LYS A 303 16.58 4.75 0.48
C LYS A 303 16.59 3.25 0.78
N ALA A 304 15.54 2.53 0.43
CA ALA A 304 15.48 1.07 0.56
C ALA A 304 16.61 0.39 -0.24
N LEU A 305 16.84 0.82 -1.47
CA LEU A 305 17.96 0.31 -2.28
C LEU A 305 19.32 0.57 -1.65
N LYS A 306 19.54 1.76 -1.04
CA LYS A 306 20.78 2.06 -0.31
C LYS A 306 20.99 1.13 0.87
N ILE A 307 19.93 0.82 1.62
CA ILE A 307 19.98 -0.13 2.75
C ILE A 307 20.36 -1.52 2.27
N ALA A 308 19.73 -2.03 1.18
CA ALA A 308 20.07 -3.33 0.59
C ALA A 308 21.54 -3.39 0.16
N LYS A 309 22.07 -2.34 -0.51
CA LYS A 309 23.47 -2.26 -0.92
C LYS A 309 24.44 -2.25 0.26
N ALA A 310 24.16 -1.45 1.28
CA ALA A 310 25.01 -1.42 2.49
C ALA A 310 25.01 -2.78 3.21
N TYR A 311 23.86 -3.45 3.25
CA TYR A 311 23.75 -4.80 3.80
C TYR A 311 24.54 -5.82 2.98
N GLN A 312 24.45 -5.76 1.64
CA GLN A 312 25.25 -6.60 0.74
C GLN A 312 26.75 -6.41 0.98
N GLU A 313 27.23 -5.16 1.04
CA GLU A 313 28.64 -4.85 1.30
C GLU A 313 29.12 -5.46 2.62
N GLN A 314 28.29 -5.45 3.64
CA GLN A 314 28.64 -5.95 4.96
C GLN A 314 28.61 -7.47 5.07
N TYR A 315 27.59 -8.12 4.53
CA TYR A 315 27.32 -9.54 4.74
C TYR A 315 27.59 -10.43 3.54
N PHE A 316 27.63 -9.86 2.34
CA PHE A 316 27.90 -10.53 1.07
C PHE A 316 28.97 -9.82 0.23
N PRO A 317 30.15 -9.51 0.81
CA PRO A 317 31.16 -8.68 0.12
C PRO A 317 31.64 -9.26 -1.22
N LYS A 318 31.48 -10.58 -1.44
CA LYS A 318 31.82 -11.24 -2.72
C LYS A 318 30.85 -10.92 -3.84
N LEU A 319 29.64 -10.46 -3.52
CA LEU A 319 28.59 -10.11 -4.50
C LEU A 319 28.65 -8.63 -4.91
N VAL A 320 29.46 -7.81 -4.23
CA VAL A 320 29.60 -6.39 -4.54
C VAL A 320 30.19 -6.22 -5.94
N GLY A 321 29.44 -5.55 -6.82
CA GLY A 321 29.80 -5.36 -8.22
C GLY A 321 29.43 -6.51 -9.16
N GLU A 322 29.05 -7.68 -8.65
CA GLU A 322 28.58 -8.82 -9.44
C GLU A 322 27.05 -8.91 -9.47
N GLU A 323 26.39 -8.51 -8.38
CA GLU A 323 24.94 -8.53 -8.26
C GLU A 323 24.33 -7.24 -8.80
N VAL A 324 23.33 -7.39 -9.66
CA VAL A 324 22.53 -6.30 -10.21
C VAL A 324 21.17 -6.25 -9.50
N PHE A 325 20.86 -5.14 -8.89
CA PHE A 325 19.54 -4.91 -8.28
C PHE A 325 18.53 -4.55 -9.39
N SER A 326 17.63 -5.47 -9.70
CA SER A 326 16.76 -5.38 -10.88
C SER A 326 15.31 -5.09 -10.55
N HIS A 327 14.83 -5.45 -9.35
CA HIS A 327 13.44 -5.30 -8.95
C HIS A 327 13.34 -4.74 -7.54
N ILE A 328 12.48 -3.75 -7.35
CA ILE A 328 12.24 -3.09 -6.07
C ILE A 328 10.73 -2.99 -5.89
N GLN A 329 10.21 -3.74 -4.93
CA GLN A 329 8.79 -3.87 -4.67
C GLN A 329 8.46 -3.46 -3.24
N LEU A 330 7.38 -2.68 -3.07
CA LEU A 330 6.76 -2.45 -1.79
C LEU A 330 5.77 -3.59 -1.51
N SER A 331 5.95 -4.27 -0.39
CA SER A 331 5.06 -5.36 0.02
C SER A 331 4.40 -5.05 1.36
N PRO A 332 3.08 -4.86 1.38
CA PRO A 332 2.33 -4.76 2.61
C PRO A 332 2.22 -6.13 3.28
N ARG A 333 2.35 -6.18 4.59
CA ARG A 333 2.10 -7.38 5.42
C ARG A 333 3.10 -8.52 5.26
N PHE A 334 4.34 -8.20 5.04
CA PHE A 334 5.39 -9.19 4.84
C PHE A 334 5.89 -9.87 6.13
N GLY A 335 5.26 -9.63 7.28
CA GLY A 335 5.65 -10.23 8.56
C GLY A 335 6.91 -9.64 9.17
N VAL A 336 7.29 -8.44 8.75
CA VAL A 336 8.32 -7.59 9.38
C VAL A 336 7.69 -6.66 10.40
N GLU A 337 8.51 -6.00 11.22
CA GLU A 337 8.01 -4.97 12.12
C GLU A 337 7.34 -3.85 11.31
N GLY A 338 6.12 -3.45 11.71
CA GLY A 338 5.28 -2.49 11.01
C GLY A 338 4.52 -3.05 9.80
N ASP A 339 4.70 -4.34 9.49
CA ASP A 339 4.04 -5.10 8.40
C ASP A 339 4.29 -4.59 6.96
N ILE A 340 4.97 -3.49 6.77
CA ILE A 340 5.33 -2.97 5.44
C ILE A 340 6.80 -3.28 5.19
N ALA A 341 7.08 -3.97 4.10
CA ALA A 341 8.44 -4.29 3.69
C ALA A 341 8.74 -3.78 2.28
N TRP A 342 10.00 -3.43 2.07
CA TRP A 342 10.59 -3.28 0.75
C TRP A 342 11.33 -4.55 0.39
N ILE A 343 11.02 -5.13 -0.76
CA ILE A 343 11.68 -6.32 -1.29
C ILE A 343 12.57 -5.88 -2.43
N ILE A 344 13.87 -6.01 -2.23
CA ILE A 344 14.89 -5.65 -3.23
C ILE A 344 15.47 -6.93 -3.78
N THR A 345 15.27 -7.18 -5.06
CA THR A 345 15.83 -8.36 -5.74
C THR A 345 17.21 -8.02 -6.32
N GLY A 346 18.21 -8.71 -5.84
CA GLY A 346 19.55 -8.71 -6.44
C GLY A 346 19.78 -9.99 -7.23
N ALA A 347 20.25 -9.87 -8.45
CA ALA A 347 20.57 -10.99 -9.34
C ALA A 347 22.04 -11.00 -9.74
N HIS A 348 22.69 -12.17 -9.71
CA HIS A 348 24.05 -12.34 -10.18
C HIS A 348 24.22 -13.66 -10.94
N ASN A 349 25.21 -13.74 -11.83
CA ASN A 349 25.53 -14.97 -12.54
C ASN A 349 26.51 -15.82 -11.73
N PHE A 350 26.14 -17.06 -11.50
CA PHE A 350 27.02 -18.05 -10.86
C PHE A 350 27.07 -19.33 -11.69
N LEU A 351 28.23 -19.64 -12.26
CA LEU A 351 28.46 -20.83 -13.08
C LEU A 351 27.48 -21.02 -14.26
N GLY A 352 27.00 -19.90 -14.83
CA GLY A 352 26.05 -19.91 -15.94
C GLY A 352 24.57 -19.90 -15.55
N ASP A 353 24.26 -20.01 -14.26
CA ASP A 353 22.90 -19.86 -13.72
C ASP A 353 22.69 -18.47 -13.12
N VAL A 354 21.50 -17.93 -13.28
CA VAL A 354 21.09 -16.71 -12.58
C VAL A 354 20.68 -17.08 -11.15
N TRP A 355 21.35 -16.45 -10.20
CA TRP A 355 21.02 -16.55 -8.79
C TRP A 355 20.38 -15.24 -8.35
N GLU A 356 19.29 -15.36 -7.60
CA GLU A 356 18.57 -14.23 -7.04
C GLU A 356 18.57 -14.29 -5.53
N GLN A 357 18.68 -13.10 -4.92
CA GLN A 357 18.51 -12.88 -3.49
C GLN A 357 17.49 -11.77 -3.30
N TRP A 358 16.62 -11.94 -2.34
CA TRP A 358 15.60 -10.96 -2.00
C TRP A 358 15.88 -10.41 -0.60
N TYR A 359 16.28 -9.15 -0.56
CA TYR A 359 16.53 -8.42 0.67
C TYR A 359 15.20 -7.83 1.16
N VAL A 360 14.72 -8.29 2.31
CA VAL A 360 13.48 -7.84 2.92
C VAL A 360 13.80 -6.78 3.95
N ILE A 361 13.36 -5.56 3.71
CA ILE A 361 13.67 -4.39 4.53
C ILE A 361 12.37 -3.92 5.19
N SER A 362 12.36 -3.82 6.52
CA SER A 362 11.23 -3.22 7.22
C SER A 362 11.18 -1.72 6.95
N ASP A 363 10.01 -1.23 6.54
CA ASP A 363 9.78 0.19 6.28
C ASP A 363 9.91 1.05 7.55
N ILE A 364 9.58 0.51 8.72
CA ILE A 364 9.65 1.22 10.00
C ILE A 364 11.05 1.19 10.62
N THR A 365 11.68 0.01 10.68
CA THR A 365 13.01 -0.10 11.33
C THR A 365 14.13 0.36 10.43
N GLU A 366 13.88 0.50 9.14
CA GLU A 366 14.89 0.84 8.13
C GLU A 366 16.06 -0.17 8.07
N GLU A 367 15.79 -1.42 8.47
CA GLU A 367 16.78 -2.48 8.53
C GLU A 367 16.35 -3.69 7.70
N VAL A 368 17.35 -4.45 7.20
CA VAL A 368 17.08 -5.74 6.55
C VAL A 368 16.68 -6.74 7.62
N ASP A 369 15.43 -7.18 7.60
CA ASP A 369 14.92 -8.20 8.53
C ASP A 369 15.44 -9.59 8.17
N ASN A 370 15.42 -9.93 6.88
CA ASN A 370 15.90 -11.21 6.39
C ASN A 370 16.24 -11.15 4.89
N VAL A 371 16.84 -12.24 4.41
CA VAL A 371 17.16 -12.43 2.99
C VAL A 371 16.59 -13.78 2.56
N PHE A 372 16.01 -13.86 1.37
CA PHE A 372 15.62 -15.11 0.73
C PHE A 372 16.58 -15.45 -0.41
N ASP A 373 16.80 -16.73 -0.64
CA ASP A 373 17.43 -17.20 -1.88
C ASP A 373 16.37 -17.52 -2.96
N LYS A 374 16.83 -17.83 -4.15
CA LYS A 374 15.98 -18.22 -5.28
C LYS A 374 15.10 -19.45 -5.05
N PHE A 375 15.33 -20.19 -4.00
CA PHE A 375 14.53 -21.37 -3.61
C PHE A 375 13.54 -21.06 -2.49
N GLY A 376 13.47 -19.79 -2.06
CA GLY A 376 12.60 -19.37 -0.97
C GLY A 376 13.13 -19.68 0.43
N ASN A 377 14.39 -20.12 0.57
CA ASN A 377 14.98 -20.33 1.88
C ASN A 377 15.30 -18.98 2.52
N ARG A 378 14.78 -18.79 3.73
CA ARG A 378 14.98 -17.58 4.53
C ARG A 378 16.21 -17.71 5.42
N TYR A 379 17.07 -16.71 5.46
CA TYR A 379 18.23 -16.65 6.33
C TYR A 379 18.49 -15.24 6.86
N TYR A 380 19.28 -15.17 7.96
CA TYR A 380 19.49 -13.98 8.77
C TYR A 380 20.99 -13.74 9.02
N PRO A 381 21.78 -13.31 8.02
CA PRO A 381 23.22 -13.15 8.15
C PRO A 381 23.65 -12.24 9.30
N HIS A 382 22.86 -11.22 9.61
CA HIS A 382 23.13 -10.30 10.72
C HIS A 382 22.92 -10.94 12.10
N LYS A 383 22.04 -11.96 12.23
CA LYS A 383 21.76 -12.67 13.49
C LYS A 383 22.77 -13.80 13.73
N GLU A 384 23.31 -14.43 12.70
CA GLU A 384 24.30 -15.50 12.80
C GLU A 384 25.65 -15.01 13.34
N ASN A 385 25.99 -13.75 13.09
CA ASN A 385 27.21 -13.14 13.62
C ASN A 385 27.15 -12.73 15.10
N LEU A 386 25.95 -12.62 15.69
CA LEU A 386 25.78 -12.35 17.11
C LEU A 386 26.14 -13.57 17.98
N ASN A 387 26.03 -14.78 17.43
CA ASN A 387 26.38 -16.03 18.14
C ASN A 387 27.87 -16.42 18.00
N LYS A 388 28.67 -15.63 17.27
CA LYS A 388 30.12 -15.86 17.06
C LYS A 388 31.00 -14.83 17.78
N ARG A 389 30.41 -13.93 18.54
CA ARG A 389 31.08 -13.02 19.47
C ARG A 389 30.78 -13.45 20.88
#